data_cabbc564df2437e7e9516ab67bb0d1ad
#
_entry.id   cabbc564df2437e7e9516ab67bb0d1ad
#
_cell.length_a   1.000
_cell.length_b   1.000
_cell.length_c   1.000
_cell.angle_alpha   90.00
_cell.angle_beta   90.00
_cell.angle_gamma   90.00
#
_symmetry.space_group_name_H-M   'P 1'
#
loop_
_entity.id
_entity.type
_entity.pdbx_description
1 polymer ?
#
loop_
_entity_poly.entity_id
_entity_poly.type
_entity_poly.pdbx_seq_one_letter_code
_entity_poly.pdbx_strand_id
1 'polypeptide(L)'
;MSVPLSYTWRNLAARKLTTLLTACGMALVVFVFATVLMLEEGLRKTMVETGSPDNVIVTRRSAGTEVQSLVERDQAAIVENQPEVAYGIDGARLASKETIVLIALPKRDSNKTSNVLIRGVGQKGIELRPQVEITEGRMFHPGSTEIIAGKNIAERYKGAGVGETLRFAQREWTVVGIMDAGKSGFDSEIWGDVDQLMQAFRRPVYSSVILKLNDAATFPQLKSRIEEDPRLTLEAKRESIFYAEQSQVLANFIRYLGMMLSIIFSAGAIIGAMITMYASVANRATEIGTLRALGFRRGNILTAFLVEALMLGAAGGIIGLTMASFMQFFTISTMNWQSFSELAFSFILNLEIILKSFAFALIMGVVGGFLPAVRAARLNIVDSLRAV
;
A
#
# COMPACT_ATOMS: atom_id res chain seq x y z
N MET A 1 21.40 -25.36 -35.83
CA MET A 1 22.35 -24.38 -35.28
C MET A 1 21.55 -23.24 -34.70
N SER A 2 21.72 -22.90 -33.42
CA SER A 2 21.12 -21.72 -32.80
C SER A 2 22.05 -20.53 -32.96
N VAL A 3 21.50 -19.31 -33.11
CA VAL A 3 22.30 -18.08 -33.11
C VAL A 3 22.87 -17.89 -31.70
N PRO A 4 24.20 -17.66 -31.52
CA PRO A 4 24.81 -17.52 -30.21
C PRO A 4 24.28 -16.29 -29.46
N LEU A 5 24.01 -16.41 -28.15
CA LEU A 5 23.59 -15.29 -27.29
C LEU A 5 24.59 -14.12 -27.31
N SER A 6 25.88 -14.42 -27.42
CA SER A 6 26.95 -13.41 -27.53
C SER A 6 26.79 -12.48 -28.75
N TYR A 7 26.20 -12.98 -29.84
CA TYR A 7 25.88 -12.20 -31.00
C TYR A 7 24.79 -11.16 -30.72
N THR A 8 23.72 -11.58 -30.05
CA THR A 8 22.60 -10.70 -29.65
C THR A 8 23.10 -9.59 -28.70
N TRP A 9 23.90 -9.94 -27.72
CA TRP A 9 24.49 -8.96 -26.78
C TRP A 9 25.36 -7.91 -27.49
N ARG A 10 26.26 -8.34 -28.38
CA ARG A 10 27.14 -7.44 -29.16
C ARG A 10 26.34 -6.47 -30.03
N ASN A 11 25.23 -6.93 -30.61
CA ASN A 11 24.36 -6.08 -31.42
C ASN A 11 23.64 -5.01 -30.61
N LEU A 12 23.12 -5.35 -29.42
CA LEU A 12 22.56 -4.38 -28.51
C LEU A 12 23.60 -3.34 -28.06
N ALA A 13 24.82 -3.78 -27.75
CA ALA A 13 25.92 -2.91 -27.35
C ALA A 13 26.44 -2.00 -28.51
N ALA A 14 26.32 -2.42 -29.77
CA ALA A 14 26.71 -1.62 -30.91
C ALA A 14 25.77 -0.42 -31.17
N ARG A 15 24.50 -0.51 -30.74
CA ARG A 15 23.46 0.52 -30.94
C ARG A 15 23.04 1.18 -29.63
N LYS A 16 24.01 1.69 -28.89
CA LYS A 16 23.83 2.19 -27.51
C LYS A 16 22.65 3.15 -27.35
N LEU A 17 22.49 4.13 -28.25
CA LEU A 17 21.46 5.16 -28.14
C LEU A 17 20.04 4.58 -28.30
N THR A 18 19.80 3.79 -29.38
CA THR A 18 18.47 3.23 -29.62
C THR A 18 18.10 2.16 -28.59
N THR A 19 19.05 1.34 -28.19
CA THR A 19 18.89 0.34 -27.11
C THR A 19 18.55 1.03 -25.79
N LEU A 20 19.29 2.09 -25.44
CA LEU A 20 19.05 2.86 -24.21
C LEU A 20 17.67 3.52 -24.22
N LEU A 21 17.30 4.19 -25.31
CA LEU A 21 16.00 4.86 -25.42
C LEU A 21 14.83 3.87 -25.30
N THR A 22 14.95 2.70 -25.97
CA THR A 22 13.92 1.65 -25.89
C THR A 22 13.84 1.07 -24.48
N ALA A 23 15.00 0.76 -23.88
CA ALA A 23 15.05 0.26 -22.51
C ALA A 23 14.52 1.28 -21.48
N CYS A 24 14.85 2.56 -21.63
CA CYS A 24 14.32 3.64 -20.80
C CYS A 24 12.80 3.80 -20.95
N GLY A 25 12.27 3.71 -22.17
CA GLY A 25 10.83 3.73 -22.41
C GLY A 25 10.10 2.59 -21.70
N MET A 26 10.63 1.36 -21.80
CA MET A 26 10.11 0.21 -21.07
C MET A 26 10.30 0.36 -19.55
N ALA A 27 11.44 0.87 -19.10
CA ALA A 27 11.75 1.09 -17.70
C ALA A 27 10.77 2.07 -17.03
N LEU A 28 10.40 3.14 -17.74
CA LEU A 28 9.42 4.10 -17.24
C LEU A 28 8.06 3.45 -16.99
N VAL A 29 7.61 2.61 -17.90
CA VAL A 29 6.33 1.90 -17.77
C VAL A 29 6.37 0.90 -16.61
N VAL A 30 7.47 0.15 -16.48
CA VAL A 30 7.66 -0.80 -15.37
C VAL A 30 7.77 -0.06 -14.04
N PHE A 31 8.45 1.08 -14.00
CA PHE A 31 8.52 1.95 -12.83
C PHE A 31 7.11 2.38 -12.38
N VAL A 32 6.29 2.90 -13.29
CA VAL A 32 4.91 3.32 -12.97
C VAL A 32 4.08 2.12 -12.48
N PHE A 33 4.15 0.99 -13.17
CA PHE A 33 3.42 -0.22 -12.80
C PHE A 33 3.81 -0.72 -11.40
N ALA A 34 5.12 -0.85 -11.14
CA ALA A 34 5.64 -1.28 -9.85
C ALA A 34 5.26 -0.29 -8.74
N THR A 35 5.38 1.02 -8.99
CA THR A 35 5.06 2.07 -8.01
C THR A 35 3.59 2.03 -7.62
N VAL A 36 2.67 1.80 -8.55
CA VAL A 36 1.24 1.66 -8.25
C VAL A 36 0.96 0.44 -7.38
N LEU A 37 1.57 -0.72 -7.70
CA LEU A 37 1.43 -1.92 -6.88
C LEU A 37 2.03 -1.73 -5.47
N MET A 38 3.17 -1.04 -5.38
CA MET A 38 3.81 -0.71 -4.10
C MET A 38 2.93 0.23 -3.25
N LEU A 39 2.24 1.16 -3.90
CA LEU A 39 1.33 2.10 -3.25
C LEU A 39 0.11 1.38 -2.68
N GLU A 40 -0.51 0.51 -3.47
CA GLU A 40 -1.64 -0.33 -3.06
C GLU A 40 -1.26 -1.23 -1.87
N GLU A 41 -0.12 -1.91 -1.97
CA GLU A 41 0.37 -2.80 -0.92
C GLU A 41 0.73 -2.03 0.35
N GLY A 42 1.34 -0.84 0.22
CA GLY A 42 1.65 0.03 1.34
C GLY A 42 0.40 0.45 2.12
N LEU A 43 -0.64 0.90 1.41
CA LEU A 43 -1.92 1.25 2.02
C LEU A 43 -2.57 0.04 2.72
N ARG A 44 -2.64 -1.10 2.02
CA ARG A 44 -3.23 -2.33 2.54
C ARG A 44 -2.51 -2.81 3.80
N LYS A 45 -1.19 -2.85 3.75
CA LYS A 45 -0.36 -3.32 4.87
C LYS A 45 -0.48 -2.40 6.08
N THR A 46 -0.39 -1.08 5.87
CA THR A 46 -0.57 -0.09 6.96
C THR A 46 -1.91 -0.28 7.67
N MET A 47 -3.00 -0.49 6.93
CA MET A 47 -4.32 -0.67 7.51
C MET A 47 -4.48 -2.04 8.20
N VAL A 48 -3.97 -3.12 7.60
CA VAL A 48 -4.02 -4.47 8.21
C VAL A 48 -3.19 -4.52 9.49
N GLU A 49 -2.01 -3.90 9.50
CA GLU A 49 -1.11 -3.85 10.67
C GLU A 49 -1.60 -2.91 11.77
N THR A 50 -2.58 -2.04 11.48
CA THR A 50 -3.26 -1.24 12.51
C THR A 50 -4.01 -2.13 13.50
N GLY A 51 -4.69 -3.16 13.01
CA GLY A 51 -5.41 -4.11 13.85
C GLY A 51 -4.62 -5.37 14.18
N SER A 52 -4.81 -5.87 15.39
CA SER A 52 -4.29 -7.20 15.76
C SER A 52 -5.22 -8.31 15.25
N PRO A 53 -4.68 -9.43 14.72
CA PRO A 53 -5.49 -10.60 14.37
C PRO A 53 -6.14 -11.28 15.59
N ASP A 54 -5.56 -11.09 16.78
CA ASP A 54 -6.05 -11.67 18.03
C ASP A 54 -7.17 -10.85 18.67
N ASN A 55 -7.30 -9.57 18.30
CA ASN A 55 -8.30 -8.68 18.81
C ASN A 55 -9.60 -8.75 18.03
N VAL A 56 -10.68 -8.48 18.70
CA VAL A 56 -12.02 -8.28 18.13
C VAL A 56 -12.44 -6.85 18.36
N ILE A 57 -12.91 -6.19 17.33
CA ILE A 57 -13.57 -4.90 17.39
C ILE A 57 -15.08 -5.08 17.29
N VAL A 58 -15.79 -4.43 18.20
CA VAL A 58 -17.24 -4.39 18.20
C VAL A 58 -17.69 -2.96 17.97
N THR A 59 -18.47 -2.77 16.91
CA THR A 59 -19.00 -1.47 16.48
C THR A 59 -20.51 -1.55 16.26
N ARG A 60 -21.15 -0.42 16.05
CA ARG A 60 -22.54 -0.40 15.64
C ARG A 60 -22.69 -1.11 14.28
N ARG A 61 -23.73 -1.91 14.13
CA ARG A 61 -24.03 -2.63 12.88
C ARG A 61 -24.07 -1.67 11.69
N SER A 62 -23.39 -2.05 10.63
CA SER A 62 -23.26 -1.26 9.40
C SER A 62 -22.54 0.09 9.56
N ALA A 63 -21.82 0.31 10.64
CA ALA A 63 -20.91 1.44 10.75
C ALA A 63 -19.61 1.09 10.00
N GLY A 64 -19.39 1.74 8.86
CA GLY A 64 -18.19 1.50 8.05
C GLY A 64 -16.88 1.89 8.75
N THR A 65 -16.95 2.78 9.75
CA THR A 65 -15.80 3.27 10.52
C THR A 65 -16.16 3.49 11.99
N GLU A 66 -15.16 3.52 12.85
CA GLU A 66 -15.32 3.85 14.27
C GLU A 66 -15.86 5.27 14.48
N VAL A 67 -15.55 6.21 13.59
CA VAL A 67 -16.04 7.60 13.67
C VAL A 67 -17.57 7.67 13.56
N GLN A 68 -18.15 6.80 12.72
CA GLN A 68 -19.59 6.73 12.46
C GLN A 68 -20.32 5.81 13.47
N SER A 69 -19.56 5.02 14.22
CA SER A 69 -20.11 4.06 15.17
C SER A 69 -20.49 4.73 16.50
N LEU A 70 -21.58 4.27 17.06
CA LEU A 70 -22.14 4.72 18.33
C LEU A 70 -22.49 3.47 19.16
N VAL A 71 -21.74 3.19 20.21
CA VAL A 71 -21.94 2.09 21.14
C VAL A 71 -22.34 2.68 22.48
N GLU A 72 -23.53 2.38 22.93
CA GLU A 72 -24.06 2.87 24.21
C GLU A 72 -23.29 2.25 25.39
N ARG A 73 -23.28 2.93 26.54
CA ARG A 73 -22.53 2.48 27.72
C ARG A 73 -23.00 1.11 28.22
N ASP A 74 -24.31 0.87 28.21
CA ASP A 74 -24.89 -0.40 28.62
C ASP A 74 -24.54 -1.52 27.65
N GLN A 75 -24.57 -1.24 26.34
CA GLN A 75 -24.14 -2.18 25.30
C GLN A 75 -22.65 -2.52 25.44
N ALA A 76 -21.80 -1.52 25.66
CA ALA A 76 -20.36 -1.72 25.90
C ALA A 76 -20.10 -2.60 27.13
N ALA A 77 -20.86 -2.40 28.20
CA ALA A 77 -20.77 -3.24 29.39
C ALA A 77 -21.19 -4.69 29.15
N ILE A 78 -22.24 -4.92 28.35
CA ILE A 78 -22.65 -6.28 27.95
C ILE A 78 -21.56 -6.96 27.13
N VAL A 79 -20.93 -6.24 26.19
CA VAL A 79 -19.86 -6.76 25.33
C VAL A 79 -18.62 -7.10 26.17
N GLU A 80 -18.19 -6.23 27.07
CA GLU A 80 -17.03 -6.43 27.95
C GLU A 80 -17.17 -7.70 28.81
N ASN A 81 -18.40 -7.99 29.26
CA ASN A 81 -18.67 -9.11 30.15
C ASN A 81 -19.00 -10.44 29.46
N GLN A 82 -18.76 -10.53 28.14
CA GLN A 82 -18.94 -11.80 27.44
C GLN A 82 -17.95 -12.87 27.94
N PRO A 83 -18.36 -14.14 28.05
CA PRO A 83 -17.51 -15.20 28.63
C PRO A 83 -16.26 -15.48 27.81
N GLU A 84 -16.27 -15.20 26.53
CA GLU A 84 -15.15 -15.39 25.59
C GLU A 84 -14.03 -14.36 25.76
N VAL A 85 -14.28 -13.25 26.46
CA VAL A 85 -13.30 -12.18 26.66
C VAL A 85 -12.22 -12.61 27.65
N ALA A 86 -10.97 -12.45 27.25
CA ALA A 86 -9.81 -12.78 28.06
C ALA A 86 -9.68 -11.89 29.31
N TYR A 87 -8.96 -12.40 30.30
CA TYR A 87 -8.57 -11.65 31.47
C TYR A 87 -7.11 -11.20 31.37
N GLY A 88 -6.83 -9.99 31.81
CA GLY A 88 -5.47 -9.50 31.99
C GLY A 88 -4.77 -10.07 33.21
N ILE A 89 -3.52 -9.74 33.38
CA ILE A 89 -2.69 -10.16 34.54
C ILE A 89 -3.28 -9.65 35.87
N ASP A 90 -3.95 -8.50 35.83
CA ASP A 90 -4.63 -7.87 36.96
C ASP A 90 -6.00 -8.48 37.30
N GLY A 91 -6.42 -9.51 36.58
CA GLY A 91 -7.72 -10.15 36.73
C GLY A 91 -8.91 -9.36 36.16
N ALA A 92 -8.68 -8.21 35.53
CA ALA A 92 -9.71 -7.46 34.80
C ALA A 92 -9.87 -8.00 33.36
N ARG A 93 -11.04 -7.78 32.77
CA ARG A 93 -11.29 -8.14 31.34
C ARG A 93 -10.36 -7.37 30.42
N LEU A 94 -9.79 -8.05 29.44
CA LEU A 94 -9.03 -7.43 28.36
C LEU A 94 -9.99 -6.85 27.32
N ALA A 95 -10.63 -5.76 27.69
CA ALA A 95 -11.54 -5.00 26.86
C ALA A 95 -11.28 -3.49 27.03
N SER A 96 -11.27 -2.77 25.94
CA SER A 96 -11.11 -1.31 25.88
C SER A 96 -12.33 -0.69 25.22
N LYS A 97 -12.97 0.23 25.92
CA LYS A 97 -14.03 1.07 25.37
C LYS A 97 -13.40 2.35 24.85
N GLU A 98 -13.56 2.62 23.58
CA GLU A 98 -12.85 3.69 22.91
C GLU A 98 -13.78 4.70 22.27
N THR A 99 -13.36 5.97 22.27
CA THR A 99 -14.07 7.03 21.57
C THR A 99 -13.16 7.60 20.50
N ILE A 100 -13.68 7.74 19.29
CA ILE A 100 -12.94 8.26 18.14
C ILE A 100 -13.68 9.47 17.57
N VAL A 101 -12.95 10.57 17.43
CA VAL A 101 -13.45 11.82 16.87
C VAL A 101 -12.46 12.40 15.87
N LEU A 102 -12.96 13.25 14.98
CA LEU A 102 -12.16 13.99 14.02
C LEU A 102 -11.99 15.43 14.46
N ILE A 103 -10.78 15.93 14.33
CA ILE A 103 -10.49 17.36 14.46
C ILE A 103 -9.70 17.85 13.24
N ALA A 104 -9.82 19.14 12.90
CA ALA A 104 -9.03 19.78 11.89
C ALA A 104 -7.80 20.43 12.51
N LEU A 105 -6.59 20.02 12.09
CA LEU A 105 -5.32 20.60 12.55
C LEU A 105 -4.56 21.28 11.40
N PRO A 106 -3.84 22.38 11.66
CA PRO A 106 -3.02 23.05 10.66
C PRO A 106 -1.73 22.28 10.40
N LYS A 107 -1.37 22.09 9.12
CA LYS A 107 -0.11 21.48 8.70
C LYS A 107 1.08 22.41 8.95
N ARG A 108 2.29 21.84 9.22
CA ARG A 108 3.52 22.64 9.42
C ARG A 108 3.94 23.37 8.14
N ASP A 109 3.89 22.69 7.00
CA ASP A 109 4.43 23.18 5.72
C ASP A 109 3.45 24.03 4.90
N SER A 110 2.22 24.15 5.37
CA SER A 110 1.18 24.91 4.67
C SER A 110 0.16 25.45 5.67
N ASN A 111 -0.57 26.51 5.26
CA ASN A 111 -1.69 27.00 6.07
C ASN A 111 -2.98 26.17 5.87
N LYS A 112 -2.88 25.00 5.23
CA LYS A 112 -4.02 24.11 5.03
C LYS A 112 -4.25 23.29 6.29
N THR A 113 -5.51 23.08 6.61
CA THR A 113 -5.94 22.17 7.67
C THR A 113 -6.26 20.80 7.08
N SER A 114 -6.04 19.75 7.86
CA SER A 114 -6.47 18.40 7.51
C SER A 114 -7.05 17.70 8.74
N ASN A 115 -7.92 16.72 8.50
CA ASN A 115 -8.58 16.00 9.57
C ASN A 115 -7.65 14.94 10.16
N VAL A 116 -7.57 14.95 11.47
CA VAL A 116 -6.80 14.00 12.29
C VAL A 116 -7.76 13.26 13.20
N LEU A 117 -7.53 11.96 13.34
CA LEU A 117 -8.25 11.13 14.32
C LEU A 117 -7.70 11.36 15.72
N ILE A 118 -8.61 11.59 16.64
CA ILE A 118 -8.32 11.54 18.08
C ILE A 118 -9.01 10.31 18.65
N ARG A 119 -8.23 9.48 19.32
CA ARG A 119 -8.68 8.27 19.99
C ARG A 119 -8.58 8.43 21.50
N GLY A 120 -9.70 8.29 22.17
CA GLY A 120 -9.75 8.12 23.62
C GLY A 120 -9.59 6.65 23.97
N VAL A 121 -8.54 6.34 24.73
CA VAL A 121 -8.24 4.98 25.19
C VAL A 121 -8.09 4.94 26.71
N GLY A 122 -8.47 3.82 27.29
CA GLY A 122 -8.13 3.49 28.68
C GLY A 122 -6.85 2.65 28.75
N GLN A 123 -6.41 2.33 29.96
CA GLN A 123 -5.20 1.53 30.20
C GLN A 123 -5.23 0.18 29.46
N LYS A 124 -6.39 -0.49 29.41
CA LYS A 124 -6.56 -1.74 28.67
C LYS A 124 -6.40 -1.59 27.15
N GLY A 125 -6.73 -0.42 26.61
CA GLY A 125 -6.53 -0.14 25.18
C GLY A 125 -5.06 -0.09 24.79
N ILE A 126 -4.20 0.36 25.68
CA ILE A 126 -2.74 0.34 25.49
C ILE A 126 -2.22 -1.09 25.62
N GLU A 127 -2.69 -1.86 26.61
CA GLU A 127 -2.31 -3.27 26.82
C GLU A 127 -2.69 -4.16 25.64
N LEU A 128 -3.80 -3.86 24.96
CA LEU A 128 -4.27 -4.58 23.76
C LEU A 128 -3.44 -4.28 22.49
N ARG A 129 -2.58 -3.26 22.53
CA ARG A 129 -1.79 -2.80 21.37
C ARG A 129 -0.30 -2.69 21.71
N PRO A 130 0.38 -3.85 21.93
CA PRO A 130 1.79 -3.88 22.30
C PRO A 130 2.73 -3.31 21.23
N GLN A 131 2.26 -3.17 19.99
CA GLN A 131 3.02 -2.55 18.89
C GLN A 131 3.16 -1.03 19.03
N VAL A 132 2.43 -0.38 19.94
CA VAL A 132 2.52 1.05 20.19
C VAL A 132 3.60 1.32 21.23
N GLU A 133 4.72 1.90 20.79
CA GLU A 133 5.86 2.24 21.61
C GLU A 133 6.00 3.77 21.74
N ILE A 134 6.39 4.27 22.90
CA ILE A 134 6.70 5.68 23.09
C ILE A 134 8.16 5.90 22.71
N THR A 135 8.41 6.68 21.68
CA THR A 135 9.76 7.00 21.19
C THR A 135 10.33 8.26 21.81
N GLU A 136 9.47 9.22 22.17
CA GLU A 136 9.87 10.46 22.83
C GLU A 136 8.88 10.80 23.94
N GLY A 137 9.37 11.33 25.06
CA GLY A 137 8.53 11.72 26.18
C GLY A 137 8.01 10.54 27.00
N ARG A 138 6.72 10.54 27.34
CA ARG A 138 6.06 9.52 28.15
C ARG A 138 4.60 9.31 27.75
N MET A 139 4.00 8.23 28.27
CA MET A 139 2.56 8.00 28.17
C MET A 139 1.77 9.05 28.98
N PHE A 140 0.58 9.42 28.51
CA PHE A 140 -0.34 10.31 29.23
C PHE A 140 -0.85 9.68 30.53
N HIS A 141 -1.12 10.51 31.53
CA HIS A 141 -1.73 10.05 32.76
C HIS A 141 -3.26 9.94 32.61
N PRO A 142 -3.86 8.85 33.09
CA PRO A 142 -5.33 8.73 33.16
C PRO A 142 -5.97 9.90 33.90
N GLY A 143 -7.09 10.39 33.38
CA GLY A 143 -7.84 11.51 33.98
C GLY A 143 -7.25 12.89 33.76
N SER A 144 -6.16 13.03 33.00
CA SER A 144 -5.52 14.32 32.67
C SER A 144 -5.90 14.80 31.27
N THR A 145 -5.54 16.06 30.95
CA THR A 145 -5.61 16.63 29.60
C THR A 145 -4.29 16.44 28.82
N GLU A 146 -3.56 15.39 29.14
CA GLU A 146 -2.38 14.98 28.43
C GLU A 146 -2.75 14.10 27.24
N ILE A 147 -1.99 14.23 26.16
CA ILE A 147 -2.15 13.43 24.93
C ILE A 147 -0.80 12.98 24.42
N ILE A 148 -0.79 11.94 23.62
CA ILE A 148 0.35 11.51 22.84
C ILE A 148 0.01 11.61 21.36
N ALA A 149 0.99 11.96 20.53
CA ALA A 149 0.83 12.08 19.10
C ALA A 149 1.56 10.94 18.39
N GLY A 150 0.94 10.40 17.34
CA GLY A 150 1.63 9.51 16.42
C GLY A 150 2.75 10.24 15.70
N LYS A 151 3.79 9.52 15.33
CA LYS A 151 4.98 10.07 14.68
C LYS A 151 4.66 10.91 13.45
N ASN A 152 3.75 10.44 12.58
CA ASN A 152 3.32 11.18 11.41
C ASN A 152 2.59 12.49 11.76
N ILE A 153 1.89 12.53 12.90
CA ILE A 153 1.21 13.74 13.38
C ILE A 153 2.24 14.74 13.91
N ALA A 154 3.17 14.29 14.75
CA ALA A 154 4.21 15.14 15.31
C ALA A 154 5.08 15.81 14.21
N GLU A 155 5.41 15.08 13.15
CA GLU A 155 6.21 15.58 12.04
C GLU A 155 5.44 16.60 11.17
N ARG A 156 4.14 16.41 10.96
CA ARG A 156 3.37 17.11 9.92
C ARG A 156 2.47 18.24 10.41
N TYR A 157 2.09 18.25 11.69
CA TYR A 157 1.12 19.20 12.22
C TYR A 157 1.74 20.15 13.23
N LYS A 158 1.28 21.41 13.23
CA LYS A 158 1.70 22.42 14.20
C LYS A 158 1.13 22.10 15.57
N GLY A 159 1.91 22.30 16.61
CA GLY A 159 1.49 22.10 18.00
C GLY A 159 1.44 20.64 18.47
N ALA A 160 1.94 19.70 17.67
CA ALA A 160 1.89 18.26 17.96
C ALA A 160 3.23 17.64 18.42
N GLY A 161 4.26 18.46 18.68
CA GLY A 161 5.54 18.02 19.26
C GLY A 161 5.47 17.87 20.78
N VAL A 162 6.41 17.15 21.37
CA VAL A 162 6.48 16.98 22.84
C VAL A 162 6.63 18.34 23.53
N GLY A 163 5.78 18.60 24.53
CA GLY A 163 5.71 19.86 25.26
C GLY A 163 4.88 20.95 24.55
N GLU A 164 4.46 20.73 23.29
CA GLU A 164 3.55 21.64 22.61
C GLU A 164 2.10 21.40 23.07
N THR A 165 1.23 22.38 22.78
CA THR A 165 -0.17 22.36 23.18
C THR A 165 -1.09 22.44 21.95
N LEU A 166 -2.06 21.55 21.89
CA LEU A 166 -3.15 21.58 20.92
C LEU A 166 -4.42 22.11 21.59
N ARG A 167 -5.17 22.95 20.89
CA ARG A 167 -6.44 23.47 21.37
C ARG A 167 -7.58 22.94 20.52
N PHE A 168 -8.41 22.07 21.15
CA PHE A 168 -9.64 21.54 20.52
C PHE A 168 -10.69 21.22 21.60
N ALA A 169 -11.95 21.07 21.18
CA ALA A 169 -13.09 20.83 22.07
C ALA A 169 -13.13 21.83 23.25
N GLN A 170 -12.76 23.10 23.01
CA GLN A 170 -12.70 24.19 24.00
C GLN A 170 -11.76 23.93 25.19
N ARG A 171 -10.80 23.01 25.05
CA ARG A 171 -9.78 22.71 26.05
C ARG A 171 -8.39 22.77 25.43
N GLU A 172 -7.38 22.93 26.28
CA GLU A 172 -5.97 22.80 25.93
C GLU A 172 -5.47 21.40 26.31
N TRP A 173 -4.74 20.80 25.39
CA TRP A 173 -4.22 19.45 25.51
C TRP A 173 -2.71 19.48 25.30
N THR A 174 -1.96 19.01 26.31
CA THR A 174 -0.50 18.99 26.25
C THR A 174 -0.02 17.68 25.66
N VAL A 175 0.81 17.76 24.61
CA VAL A 175 1.49 16.61 24.03
C VAL A 175 2.65 16.21 24.94
N VAL A 176 2.55 15.06 25.59
CA VAL A 176 3.55 14.56 26.55
C VAL A 176 4.43 13.46 25.99
N GLY A 177 4.08 12.92 24.82
CA GLY A 177 4.89 11.90 24.17
C GLY A 177 4.56 11.72 22.69
N ILE A 178 5.49 11.09 21.98
CA ILE A 178 5.33 10.67 20.60
C ILE A 178 5.36 9.15 20.56
N MET A 179 4.38 8.56 19.88
CA MET A 179 4.29 7.11 19.66
C MET A 179 4.70 6.72 18.26
N ASP A 180 5.38 5.58 18.15
CA ASP A 180 5.60 4.85 16.91
C ASP A 180 4.87 3.50 17.01
N ALA A 181 4.00 3.24 16.07
CA ALA A 181 3.18 2.03 16.05
C ALA A 181 3.54 1.13 14.85
N GLY A 182 4.81 1.12 14.45
CA GLY A 182 5.35 0.23 13.43
C GLY A 182 4.84 0.53 12.01
N LYS A 183 4.57 1.81 11.69
CA LYS A 183 3.98 2.27 10.41
C LYS A 183 2.52 1.85 10.22
N SER A 184 1.81 1.59 11.29
CA SER A 184 0.36 1.35 11.26
C SER A 184 -0.42 2.67 11.15
N GLY A 185 -1.74 2.58 11.03
CA GLY A 185 -2.62 3.76 11.00
C GLY A 185 -2.56 4.58 12.28
N PHE A 186 -2.19 3.98 13.42
CA PHE A 186 -2.05 4.67 14.70
C PHE A 186 -0.96 5.75 14.70
N ASP A 187 0.05 5.66 13.83
CA ASP A 187 1.03 6.73 13.64
C ASP A 187 0.43 8.03 13.13
N SER A 188 -0.80 7.96 12.60
CA SER A 188 -1.57 9.11 12.10
C SER A 188 -2.71 9.51 13.03
N GLU A 189 -2.66 9.12 14.30
CA GLU A 189 -3.65 9.43 15.33
C GLU A 189 -3.05 10.22 16.51
N ILE A 190 -3.93 10.83 17.31
CA ILE A 190 -3.63 11.40 18.63
C ILE A 190 -4.39 10.57 19.65
N TRP A 191 -3.70 10.15 20.73
CA TRP A 191 -4.32 9.38 21.77
C TRP A 191 -4.35 10.13 23.10
N GLY A 192 -5.44 9.97 23.85
CA GLY A 192 -5.62 10.55 25.17
C GLY A 192 -6.60 9.76 26.00
N ASP A 193 -6.85 10.22 27.21
CA ASP A 193 -7.78 9.58 28.13
C ASP A 193 -9.21 9.60 27.58
N VAL A 194 -9.87 8.43 27.57
CA VAL A 194 -11.19 8.25 26.97
C VAL A 194 -12.26 9.10 27.67
N ASP A 195 -12.24 9.17 29.01
CA ASP A 195 -13.25 9.87 29.77
C ASP A 195 -13.10 11.39 29.63
N GLN A 196 -11.86 11.89 29.59
CA GLN A 196 -11.59 13.31 29.39
C GLN A 196 -12.00 13.74 27.97
N LEU A 197 -11.71 12.93 26.95
CA LEU A 197 -12.11 13.21 25.57
C LEU A 197 -13.63 13.15 25.39
N MET A 198 -14.30 12.13 25.97
CA MET A 198 -15.77 12.06 25.94
C MET A 198 -16.44 13.28 26.56
N GLN A 199 -15.91 13.76 27.67
CA GLN A 199 -16.40 14.99 28.32
C GLN A 199 -16.16 16.22 27.46
N ALA A 200 -14.95 16.38 26.93
CA ALA A 200 -14.58 17.53 26.13
C ALA A 200 -15.43 17.65 24.85
N PHE A 201 -15.64 16.54 24.16
CA PHE A 201 -16.48 16.48 22.96
C PHE A 201 -17.97 16.34 23.24
N ARG A 202 -18.39 16.28 24.51
CA ARG A 202 -19.78 16.06 24.95
C ARG A 202 -20.41 14.84 24.29
N ARG A 203 -19.62 13.77 24.14
CA ARG A 203 -20.01 12.52 23.51
C ARG A 203 -20.31 11.46 24.58
N PRO A 204 -21.57 11.12 24.85
CA PRO A 204 -21.93 10.20 25.93
C PRO A 204 -21.77 8.73 25.57
N VAL A 205 -21.38 8.41 24.32
CA VAL A 205 -21.29 7.06 23.74
C VAL A 205 -19.88 6.75 23.29
N TYR A 206 -19.52 5.48 23.28
CA TYR A 206 -18.27 5.00 22.69
C TYR A 206 -18.37 4.85 21.17
N SER A 207 -17.24 4.79 20.52
CA SER A 207 -17.14 4.48 19.09
C SER A 207 -17.02 2.97 18.87
N SER A 208 -16.23 2.30 19.67
CA SER A 208 -15.95 0.87 19.56
C SER A 208 -15.64 0.26 20.92
N VAL A 209 -15.73 -1.05 20.98
CA VAL A 209 -15.17 -1.86 22.07
C VAL A 209 -14.18 -2.83 21.46
N ILE A 210 -12.92 -2.71 21.88
CA ILE A 210 -11.85 -3.64 21.47
C ILE A 210 -11.67 -4.65 22.59
N LEU A 211 -11.58 -5.91 22.23
CA LEU A 211 -11.39 -6.97 23.21
C LEU A 211 -10.48 -8.08 22.66
N LYS A 212 -9.84 -8.79 23.57
CA LYS A 212 -9.06 -9.99 23.27
C LYS A 212 -9.83 -11.23 23.69
N LEU A 213 -9.78 -12.29 22.90
CA LEU A 213 -10.41 -13.56 23.21
C LEU A 213 -9.49 -14.47 24.03
N ASN A 214 -10.07 -15.28 24.93
CA ASN A 214 -9.34 -16.35 25.60
C ASN A 214 -8.81 -17.39 24.61
N ASP A 215 -9.63 -17.71 23.59
CA ASP A 215 -9.28 -18.60 22.49
C ASP A 215 -9.79 -17.98 21.17
N ALA A 216 -8.90 -17.84 20.22
CA ALA A 216 -9.23 -17.33 18.89
C ALA A 216 -10.33 -18.14 18.17
N ALA A 217 -10.46 -19.44 18.48
CA ALA A 217 -11.48 -20.31 17.90
C ALA A 217 -12.91 -19.97 18.39
N THR A 218 -13.07 -19.24 19.50
CA THR A 218 -14.37 -18.84 20.05
C THR A 218 -14.98 -17.61 19.37
N PHE A 219 -14.29 -17.01 18.40
CA PHE A 219 -14.79 -15.83 17.69
C PHE A 219 -16.18 -16.02 17.06
N PRO A 220 -16.50 -17.15 16.37
CA PRO A 220 -17.84 -17.32 15.82
C PRO A 220 -18.95 -17.33 16.88
N GLN A 221 -18.69 -17.91 18.07
CA GLN A 221 -19.65 -17.94 19.16
C GLN A 221 -19.88 -16.53 19.73
N LEU A 222 -18.79 -15.75 19.97
CA LEU A 222 -18.90 -14.36 20.39
C LEU A 222 -19.68 -13.54 19.37
N LYS A 223 -19.35 -13.69 18.07
CA LYS A 223 -20.02 -12.96 16.99
C LYS A 223 -21.52 -13.24 16.96
N SER A 224 -21.92 -14.51 16.96
CA SER A 224 -23.33 -14.91 16.99
C SER A 224 -24.04 -14.34 18.22
N ARG A 225 -23.43 -14.42 19.39
CA ARG A 225 -24.01 -13.92 20.65
C ARG A 225 -24.22 -12.39 20.64
N ILE A 226 -23.29 -11.64 20.04
CA ILE A 226 -23.41 -10.17 19.93
C ILE A 226 -24.44 -9.79 18.85
N GLU A 227 -24.39 -10.44 17.69
CA GLU A 227 -25.20 -10.05 16.54
C GLU A 227 -26.66 -10.53 16.60
N GLU A 228 -26.93 -11.59 17.37
CA GLU A 228 -28.28 -12.15 17.57
C GLU A 228 -28.98 -11.62 18.82
N ASP A 229 -28.26 -10.96 19.75
CA ASP A 229 -28.89 -10.37 20.93
C ASP A 229 -29.76 -9.16 20.53
N PRO A 230 -31.09 -9.21 20.75
CA PRO A 230 -31.98 -8.14 20.34
C PRO A 230 -31.76 -6.81 21.06
N ARG A 231 -31.00 -6.82 22.19
CA ARG A 231 -30.62 -5.61 22.92
C ARG A 231 -29.45 -4.88 22.28
N LEU A 232 -28.72 -5.58 21.40
CA LEU A 232 -27.51 -5.08 20.77
C LEU A 232 -27.77 -4.80 19.30
N THR A 233 -27.43 -3.61 18.84
CA THR A 233 -27.40 -3.24 17.43
C THR A 233 -25.95 -3.19 16.93
N LEU A 234 -25.16 -4.19 17.37
CA LEU A 234 -23.72 -4.24 17.19
C LEU A 234 -23.32 -5.35 16.20
N GLU A 235 -22.13 -5.23 15.68
CA GLU A 235 -21.44 -6.26 14.90
C GLU A 235 -20.03 -6.47 15.45
N ALA A 236 -19.54 -7.70 15.37
CA ALA A 236 -18.21 -8.09 15.80
C ALA A 236 -17.37 -8.54 14.60
N LYS A 237 -16.17 -7.97 14.47
CA LYS A 237 -15.18 -8.33 13.44
C LYS A 237 -13.81 -8.52 14.06
N ARG A 238 -12.95 -9.30 13.41
CA ARG A 238 -11.51 -9.26 13.74
C ARG A 238 -10.99 -7.86 13.45
N GLU A 239 -10.18 -7.30 14.37
CA GLU A 239 -9.69 -5.94 14.26
C GLU A 239 -8.90 -5.72 12.96
N SER A 240 -8.03 -6.66 12.57
CA SER A 240 -7.29 -6.61 11.32
C SER A 240 -8.18 -6.63 10.07
N ILE A 241 -9.28 -7.40 10.09
CA ILE A 241 -10.25 -7.45 8.97
C ILE A 241 -11.03 -6.14 8.88
N PHE A 242 -11.44 -5.58 10.02
CA PHE A 242 -12.16 -4.31 10.06
C PHE A 242 -11.37 -3.17 9.41
N TYR A 243 -10.10 -3.03 9.77
CA TYR A 243 -9.24 -2.00 9.15
C TYR A 243 -8.89 -2.32 7.69
N ALA A 244 -8.72 -3.61 7.34
CA ALA A 244 -8.50 -4.00 5.95
C ALA A 244 -9.69 -3.60 5.06
N GLU A 245 -10.94 -3.80 5.52
CA GLU A 245 -12.15 -3.41 4.79
C GLU A 245 -12.22 -1.90 4.55
N GLN A 246 -11.76 -1.08 5.50
CA GLN A 246 -11.72 0.37 5.34
C GLN A 246 -10.78 0.83 4.22
N SER A 247 -9.73 0.08 3.94
CA SER A 247 -8.79 0.41 2.86
C SER A 247 -9.25 -0.03 1.47
N GLN A 248 -10.18 -1.00 1.38
CA GLN A 248 -10.52 -1.68 0.13
C GLN A 248 -11.00 -0.73 -0.98
N VAL A 249 -11.83 0.24 -0.66
CA VAL A 249 -12.37 1.17 -1.66
C VAL A 249 -11.23 1.97 -2.31
N LEU A 250 -10.36 2.55 -1.49
CA LEU A 250 -9.22 3.34 -1.98
C LEU A 250 -8.17 2.45 -2.65
N ALA A 251 -7.87 1.28 -2.08
CA ALA A 251 -6.94 0.32 -2.67
C ALA A 251 -7.41 -0.15 -4.05
N ASN A 252 -8.69 -0.49 -4.18
CA ASN A 252 -9.28 -0.87 -5.46
C ASN A 252 -9.24 0.28 -6.47
N PHE A 253 -9.53 1.51 -6.05
CA PHE A 253 -9.42 2.68 -6.91
C PHE A 253 -7.98 2.86 -7.42
N ILE A 254 -6.98 2.80 -6.54
CA ILE A 254 -5.56 2.89 -6.91
C ILE A 254 -5.20 1.77 -7.88
N ARG A 255 -5.64 0.54 -7.61
CA ARG A 255 -5.40 -0.63 -8.46
C ARG A 255 -5.97 -0.45 -9.87
N TYR A 256 -7.26 -0.10 -9.99
CA TYR A 256 -7.91 0.05 -11.29
C TYR A 256 -7.34 1.22 -12.08
N LEU A 257 -7.11 2.36 -11.44
CA LEU A 257 -6.49 3.52 -12.07
C LEU A 257 -5.07 3.20 -12.54
N GLY A 258 -4.28 2.56 -11.69
CA GLY A 258 -2.92 2.16 -12.02
C GLY A 258 -2.86 1.12 -13.12
N MET A 259 -3.75 0.14 -13.13
CA MET A 259 -3.85 -0.85 -14.20
C MET A 259 -4.21 -0.18 -15.54
N MET A 260 -5.18 0.73 -15.55
CA MET A 260 -5.56 1.48 -16.74
C MET A 260 -4.39 2.31 -17.30
N LEU A 261 -3.70 3.06 -16.44
CA LEU A 261 -2.51 3.83 -16.83
C LEU A 261 -1.39 2.92 -17.36
N SER A 262 -1.16 1.78 -16.69
CA SER A 262 -0.13 0.81 -17.12
C SER A 262 -0.43 0.22 -18.48
N ILE A 263 -1.70 -0.08 -18.79
CA ILE A 263 -2.11 -0.55 -20.12
C ILE A 263 -1.85 0.52 -21.19
N ILE A 264 -2.24 1.77 -20.92
CA ILE A 264 -2.04 2.87 -21.88
C ILE A 264 -0.54 3.10 -22.14
N PHE A 265 0.26 3.18 -21.08
CA PHE A 265 1.70 3.41 -21.22
C PHE A 265 2.40 2.20 -21.83
N SER A 266 1.98 0.97 -21.52
CA SER A 266 2.56 -0.22 -22.15
C SER A 266 2.30 -0.26 -23.64
N ALA A 267 1.12 0.15 -24.12
CA ALA A 267 0.84 0.25 -25.54
C ALA A 267 1.82 1.22 -26.24
N GLY A 268 2.06 2.39 -25.64
CA GLY A 268 3.06 3.35 -26.14
C GLY A 268 4.48 2.76 -26.17
N ALA A 269 4.91 2.10 -25.10
CA ALA A 269 6.24 1.48 -25.02
C ALA A 269 6.40 0.32 -26.01
N ILE A 270 5.36 -0.50 -26.18
CA ILE A 270 5.33 -1.60 -27.17
C ILE A 270 5.46 -1.05 -28.59
N ILE A 271 4.72 0.02 -28.93
CA ILE A 271 4.83 0.66 -30.25
C ILE A 271 6.24 1.24 -30.45
N GLY A 272 6.78 1.93 -29.47
CA GLY A 272 8.15 2.45 -29.51
C GLY A 272 9.20 1.34 -29.72
N ALA A 273 9.06 0.23 -28.97
CA ALA A 273 9.92 -0.95 -29.12
C ALA A 273 9.76 -1.59 -30.51
N MET A 274 8.55 -1.68 -31.03
CA MET A 274 8.32 -2.16 -32.41
C MET A 274 9.03 -1.30 -33.43
N ILE A 275 8.92 0.01 -33.38
CA ILE A 275 9.56 0.94 -34.33
C ILE A 275 11.08 0.75 -34.29
N THR A 276 11.69 0.72 -33.10
CA THR A 276 13.14 0.53 -32.93
C THR A 276 13.61 -0.84 -33.42
N MET A 277 12.83 -1.89 -33.18
CA MET A 277 13.11 -3.24 -33.66
C MET A 277 12.93 -3.36 -35.19
N TYR A 278 11.93 -2.71 -35.80
CA TYR A 278 11.80 -2.66 -37.26
C TYR A 278 12.98 -1.94 -37.91
N ALA A 279 13.42 -0.84 -37.35
CA ALA A 279 14.64 -0.15 -37.81
C ALA A 279 15.88 -1.05 -37.66
N SER A 280 15.98 -1.81 -36.57
CA SER A 280 17.03 -2.80 -36.35
C SER A 280 17.03 -3.88 -37.43
N VAL A 281 15.88 -4.46 -37.75
CA VAL A 281 15.73 -5.47 -38.80
C VAL A 281 16.11 -4.90 -40.19
N ALA A 282 15.64 -3.70 -40.51
CA ALA A 282 15.95 -3.05 -41.82
C ALA A 282 17.46 -2.82 -41.99
N ASN A 283 18.11 -2.27 -40.96
CA ASN A 283 19.56 -2.01 -40.99
C ASN A 283 20.44 -3.26 -41.03
N ARG A 284 19.87 -4.43 -40.77
CA ARG A 284 20.56 -5.74 -40.71
C ARG A 284 20.04 -6.71 -41.78
N ALA A 285 19.33 -6.20 -42.79
CA ALA A 285 18.74 -7.04 -43.83
C ALA A 285 19.80 -7.90 -44.53
N THR A 286 20.98 -7.35 -44.88
CA THR A 286 22.08 -8.06 -45.49
C THR A 286 22.67 -9.14 -44.58
N GLU A 287 22.86 -8.87 -43.29
CA GLU A 287 23.32 -9.87 -42.32
C GLU A 287 22.33 -11.04 -42.21
N ILE A 288 21.01 -10.73 -42.13
CA ILE A 288 19.96 -11.73 -42.09
C ILE A 288 19.96 -12.59 -43.36
N GLY A 289 20.12 -11.94 -44.53
CA GLY A 289 20.28 -12.61 -45.83
C GLY A 289 21.45 -13.60 -45.84
N THR A 290 22.62 -13.17 -45.37
CA THR A 290 23.84 -13.99 -45.27
C THR A 290 23.64 -15.20 -44.34
N LEU A 291 23.06 -14.99 -43.14
CA LEU A 291 22.75 -16.08 -42.23
C LEU A 291 21.80 -17.11 -42.86
N ARG A 292 20.79 -16.63 -43.59
CA ARG A 292 19.85 -17.48 -44.33
C ARG A 292 20.53 -18.26 -45.44
N ALA A 293 21.46 -17.65 -46.17
CA ALA A 293 22.26 -18.29 -47.21
C ALA A 293 23.21 -19.37 -46.68
N LEU A 294 23.71 -19.18 -45.45
CA LEU A 294 24.51 -20.16 -44.70
C LEU A 294 23.68 -21.32 -44.14
N GLY A 295 22.35 -21.36 -44.37
CA GLY A 295 21.49 -22.48 -43.98
C GLY A 295 20.74 -22.32 -42.64
N PHE A 296 20.79 -21.16 -41.98
CA PHE A 296 19.98 -20.93 -40.76
C PHE A 296 18.49 -20.91 -41.10
N ARG A 297 17.69 -21.66 -40.33
CA ARG A 297 16.23 -21.74 -40.53
C ARG A 297 15.54 -20.44 -40.10
N ARG A 298 14.34 -20.16 -40.67
CA ARG A 298 13.49 -19.01 -40.29
C ARG A 298 13.24 -18.92 -38.78
N GLY A 299 13.01 -20.08 -38.13
CA GLY A 299 12.81 -20.15 -36.70
C GLY A 299 14.01 -19.66 -35.89
N ASN A 300 15.24 -19.90 -36.37
CA ASN A 300 16.46 -19.47 -35.67
C ASN A 300 16.63 -17.93 -35.74
N ILE A 301 16.23 -17.32 -36.83
CA ILE A 301 16.20 -15.86 -36.97
C ILE A 301 15.10 -15.27 -36.05
N LEU A 302 13.89 -15.86 -36.07
CA LEU A 302 12.79 -15.46 -35.18
C LEU A 302 13.23 -15.47 -33.71
N THR A 303 13.80 -16.60 -33.28
CA THR A 303 14.26 -16.74 -31.88
C THR A 303 15.36 -15.76 -31.50
N ALA A 304 16.30 -15.46 -32.40
CA ALA A 304 17.34 -14.49 -32.15
C ALA A 304 16.80 -13.09 -31.91
N PHE A 305 15.84 -12.62 -32.71
CA PHE A 305 15.21 -11.31 -32.53
C PHE A 305 14.25 -11.27 -31.32
N LEU A 306 13.58 -12.38 -30.99
CA LEU A 306 12.77 -12.49 -29.79
C LEU A 306 13.64 -12.43 -28.52
N VAL A 307 14.81 -13.08 -28.54
CA VAL A 307 15.78 -13.00 -27.43
C VAL A 307 16.31 -11.56 -27.29
N GLU A 308 16.58 -10.86 -28.41
CA GLU A 308 16.98 -9.45 -28.40
C GLU A 308 15.90 -8.57 -27.72
N ALA A 309 14.63 -8.78 -28.09
CA ALA A 309 13.50 -8.09 -27.50
C ALA A 309 13.30 -8.43 -26.00
N LEU A 310 13.47 -9.70 -25.63
CA LEU A 310 13.45 -10.14 -24.20
C LEU A 310 14.56 -9.48 -23.40
N MET A 311 15.77 -9.36 -23.95
CA MET A 311 16.88 -8.69 -23.27
C MET A 311 16.59 -7.20 -23.07
N LEU A 312 15.96 -6.53 -24.05
CA LEU A 312 15.49 -5.15 -23.88
C LEU A 312 14.42 -5.02 -22.80
N GLY A 313 13.43 -5.93 -22.79
CA GLY A 313 12.42 -6.00 -21.76
C GLY A 313 13.02 -6.25 -20.37
N ALA A 314 13.97 -7.20 -20.28
CA ALA A 314 14.68 -7.49 -19.01
C ALA A 314 15.50 -6.29 -18.52
N ALA A 315 16.23 -5.61 -19.41
CA ALA A 315 16.98 -4.41 -19.06
C ALA A 315 16.06 -3.29 -18.58
N GLY A 316 14.96 -3.03 -19.31
CA GLY A 316 13.93 -2.07 -18.91
C GLY A 316 13.28 -2.46 -17.56
N GLY A 317 13.01 -3.76 -17.36
CA GLY A 317 12.47 -4.29 -16.11
C GLY A 317 13.39 -4.07 -14.91
N ILE A 318 14.68 -4.37 -15.05
CA ILE A 318 15.69 -4.16 -14.01
C ILE A 318 15.82 -2.67 -13.67
N ILE A 319 15.96 -1.81 -14.68
CA ILE A 319 16.09 -0.36 -14.47
C ILE A 319 14.81 0.19 -13.81
N GLY A 320 13.63 -0.16 -14.32
CA GLY A 320 12.36 0.31 -13.79
C GLY A 320 12.11 -0.13 -12.34
N LEU A 321 12.41 -1.40 -12.00
CA LEU A 321 12.32 -1.92 -10.62
C LEU A 321 13.34 -1.26 -9.70
N THR A 322 14.57 -1.04 -10.18
CA THR A 322 15.58 -0.32 -9.38
C THR A 322 15.12 1.11 -9.06
N MET A 323 14.56 1.83 -10.04
CA MET A 323 13.99 3.14 -9.79
C MET A 323 12.79 3.08 -8.83
N ALA A 324 11.91 2.09 -8.98
CA ALA A 324 10.76 1.92 -8.09
C ALA A 324 11.20 1.61 -6.65
N SER A 325 12.29 0.88 -6.44
CA SER A 325 12.78 0.57 -5.10
C SER A 325 13.13 1.83 -4.27
N PHE A 326 13.53 2.92 -4.91
CA PHE A 326 13.78 4.19 -4.21
C PHE A 326 12.50 4.84 -3.66
N MET A 327 11.32 4.46 -4.17
CA MET A 327 10.04 4.99 -3.64
C MET A 327 9.79 4.56 -2.20
N GLN A 328 10.40 3.49 -1.70
CA GLN A 328 10.28 3.04 -0.31
C GLN A 328 10.74 4.06 0.73
N PHE A 329 11.61 5.00 0.33
CA PHE A 329 12.08 6.07 1.21
C PHE A 329 11.11 7.23 1.35
N PHE A 330 10.04 7.24 0.56
CA PHE A 330 9.04 8.29 0.59
C PHE A 330 7.79 7.83 1.34
N THR A 331 7.31 8.68 2.24
CA THR A 331 6.03 8.53 2.92
C THR A 331 5.06 9.54 2.31
N ILE A 332 3.95 9.03 1.83
CA ILE A 332 2.86 9.87 1.32
C ILE A 332 1.68 9.83 2.27
N SER A 333 0.82 10.85 2.20
CA SER A 333 -0.44 10.83 2.91
C SER A 333 -1.59 11.02 1.94
N THR A 334 -2.68 10.37 2.23
CA THR A 334 -3.94 10.54 1.54
C THR A 334 -5.09 10.60 2.54
N MET A 335 -6.22 11.12 2.09
CA MET A 335 -7.44 11.08 2.89
C MET A 335 -8.06 9.67 2.80
N ASN A 336 -8.31 9.05 3.93
CA ASN A 336 -9.16 7.86 3.99
C ASN A 336 -10.60 8.30 3.69
N TRP A 337 -11.17 7.79 2.61
CA TRP A 337 -12.50 8.21 2.14
C TRP A 337 -13.65 7.78 3.03
N GLN A 338 -13.44 6.81 3.89
CA GLN A 338 -14.46 6.33 4.82
C GLN A 338 -14.45 7.10 6.15
N SER A 339 -13.28 7.31 6.73
CA SER A 339 -13.11 8.03 8.00
C SER A 339 -12.91 9.53 7.83
N PHE A 340 -12.63 10.01 6.60
CA PHE A 340 -12.27 11.40 6.28
C PHE A 340 -11.04 11.92 7.03
N SER A 341 -10.22 11.03 7.56
CA SER A 341 -8.95 11.35 8.21
C SER A 341 -7.77 11.24 7.25
N GLU A 342 -6.71 12.01 7.52
CA GLU A 342 -5.46 11.83 6.80
C GLU A 342 -4.71 10.61 7.33
N LEU A 343 -4.32 9.73 6.43
CA LEU A 343 -3.53 8.53 6.69
C LEU A 343 -2.22 8.63 5.93
N ALA A 344 -1.09 8.51 6.63
CA ALA A 344 0.23 8.43 6.03
C ALA A 344 0.66 6.97 5.90
N PHE A 345 1.26 6.61 4.77
CA PHE A 345 1.80 5.28 4.52
C PHE A 345 2.96 5.32 3.53
N SER A 346 3.79 4.28 3.54
CA SER A 346 4.99 4.18 2.71
C SER A 346 4.77 3.19 1.57
N PHE A 347 5.56 3.34 0.50
CA PHE A 347 5.61 2.34 -0.58
C PHE A 347 6.25 1.05 -0.08
N ILE A 348 5.64 -0.10 -0.36
CA ILE A 348 6.17 -1.40 0.06
C ILE A 348 6.50 -2.24 -1.16
N LEU A 349 7.78 -2.61 -1.28
CA LEU A 349 8.24 -3.52 -2.32
C LEU A 349 8.40 -4.92 -1.73
N ASN A 350 7.60 -5.86 -2.22
CA ASN A 350 7.69 -7.27 -1.86
C ASN A 350 8.09 -8.12 -3.08
N LEU A 351 8.45 -9.38 -2.84
CA LEU A 351 8.89 -10.30 -3.89
C LEU A 351 7.81 -10.50 -4.97
N GLU A 352 6.55 -10.50 -4.58
CA GLU A 352 5.42 -10.67 -5.51
C GLU A 352 5.35 -9.51 -6.52
N ILE A 353 5.52 -8.27 -6.05
CA ILE A 353 5.54 -7.07 -6.89
C ILE A 353 6.74 -7.11 -7.85
N ILE A 354 7.92 -7.51 -7.34
CA ILE A 354 9.12 -7.68 -8.18
C ILE A 354 8.85 -8.66 -9.31
N LEU A 355 8.33 -9.85 -8.99
CA LEU A 355 8.05 -10.88 -9.98
C LEU A 355 6.99 -10.46 -10.99
N LYS A 356 5.88 -9.85 -10.53
CA LYS A 356 4.82 -9.35 -11.41
C LYS A 356 5.33 -8.26 -12.36
N SER A 357 6.10 -7.31 -11.85
CA SER A 357 6.63 -6.20 -12.64
C SER A 357 7.69 -6.66 -13.63
N PHE A 358 8.54 -7.61 -13.24
CA PHE A 358 9.53 -8.19 -14.14
C PHE A 358 8.88 -9.05 -15.24
N ALA A 359 7.89 -9.88 -14.88
CA ALA A 359 7.12 -10.63 -15.86
C ALA A 359 6.40 -9.70 -16.87
N PHE A 360 5.82 -8.61 -16.39
CA PHE A 360 5.20 -7.59 -17.22
C PHE A 360 6.20 -6.97 -18.20
N ALA A 361 7.42 -6.66 -17.76
CA ALA A 361 8.50 -6.16 -18.63
C ALA A 361 8.87 -7.16 -19.74
N LEU A 362 8.98 -8.45 -19.40
CA LEU A 362 9.27 -9.49 -20.37
C LEU A 362 8.14 -9.65 -21.39
N ILE A 363 6.89 -9.61 -20.94
CA ILE A 363 5.72 -9.66 -21.83
C ILE A 363 5.73 -8.49 -22.81
N MET A 364 5.98 -7.26 -22.32
CA MET A 364 6.11 -6.09 -23.19
C MET A 364 7.23 -6.26 -24.23
N GLY A 365 8.40 -6.79 -23.80
CA GLY A 365 9.51 -7.08 -24.68
C GLY A 365 9.12 -8.07 -25.79
N VAL A 366 8.49 -9.18 -25.43
CA VAL A 366 8.03 -10.19 -26.40
C VAL A 366 7.00 -9.61 -27.37
N VAL A 367 5.97 -8.92 -26.85
CA VAL A 367 4.90 -8.34 -27.69
C VAL A 367 5.47 -7.29 -28.65
N GLY A 368 6.34 -6.39 -28.14
CA GLY A 368 6.98 -5.36 -28.97
C GLY A 368 7.96 -5.91 -30.01
N GLY A 369 8.64 -7.03 -29.69
CA GLY A 369 9.59 -7.67 -30.61
C GLY A 369 8.99 -8.69 -31.55
N PHE A 370 7.78 -9.19 -31.32
CA PHE A 370 7.22 -10.32 -32.06
C PHE A 370 7.00 -10.02 -33.55
N LEU A 371 6.29 -8.95 -33.87
CA LEU A 371 6.03 -8.59 -35.29
C LEU A 371 7.31 -8.27 -36.07
N PRO A 372 8.27 -7.46 -35.57
CA PRO A 372 9.56 -7.26 -36.20
C PRO A 372 10.35 -8.56 -36.41
N ALA A 373 10.35 -9.45 -35.39
CA ALA A 373 11.04 -10.75 -35.49
C ALA A 373 10.44 -11.66 -36.55
N VAL A 374 9.11 -11.69 -36.70
CA VAL A 374 8.43 -12.41 -37.80
C VAL A 374 8.81 -11.83 -39.15
N ARG A 375 8.88 -10.49 -39.28
CA ARG A 375 9.33 -9.85 -40.53
C ARG A 375 10.77 -10.23 -40.86
N ALA A 376 11.69 -10.18 -39.88
CA ALA A 376 13.07 -10.60 -40.06
C ALA A 376 13.18 -12.06 -40.57
N ALA A 377 12.41 -12.98 -39.97
CA ALA A 377 12.39 -14.39 -40.36
C ALA A 377 11.84 -14.64 -41.76
N ARG A 378 11.00 -13.75 -42.30
CA ARG A 378 10.36 -13.86 -43.62
C ARG A 378 11.08 -13.11 -44.73
N LEU A 379 12.18 -12.40 -44.47
CA LEU A 379 12.96 -11.70 -45.49
C LEU A 379 13.44 -12.69 -46.58
N ASN A 380 13.33 -12.26 -47.85
CA ASN A 380 13.84 -13.03 -48.99
C ASN A 380 15.35 -12.90 -49.06
N ILE A 381 16.04 -14.00 -49.35
CA ILE A 381 17.52 -14.03 -49.39
C ILE A 381 18.03 -13.12 -50.54
N VAL A 382 17.40 -13.20 -51.72
CA VAL A 382 17.82 -12.44 -52.89
C VAL A 382 17.67 -10.92 -52.67
N ASP A 383 16.51 -10.50 -52.16
CA ASP A 383 16.22 -9.09 -51.93
C ASP A 383 17.12 -8.52 -50.83
N SER A 384 17.41 -9.34 -49.81
CA SER A 384 18.26 -8.94 -48.66
C SER A 384 19.73 -8.75 -49.07
N LEU A 385 20.23 -9.50 -50.06
CA LEU A 385 21.62 -9.39 -50.56
C LEU A 385 21.79 -8.29 -51.60
N ARG A 386 20.67 -7.83 -52.25
CA ARG A 386 20.66 -6.71 -53.20
C ARG A 386 20.44 -5.34 -52.52
N ALA A 387 20.06 -5.30 -51.29
CA ALA A 387 19.87 -4.07 -50.52
C ALA A 387 21.23 -3.48 -50.11
N VAL A 388 22.00 -2.98 -51.08
CA VAL A 388 23.22 -2.20 -50.90
C VAL A 388 22.92 -0.76 -51.27
#